data_4479e9a19d6ed6a9dd92821d50d3d8e2
#
_entry.id   4479e9a19d6ed6a9dd92821d50d3d8e2
#
_cell.length_a   1.000
_cell.length_b   1.000
_cell.length_c   1.000
_cell.angle_alpha   90.00
_cell.angle_beta   90.00
_cell.angle_gamma   90.00
#
_symmetry.space_group_name_H-M   'P 1'
#
loop_
_entity.id
_entity.type
_entity.pdbx_description
1 polymer ?
#
loop_
_entity_poly.entity_id
_entity_poly.type
_entity_poly.pdbx_seq_one_letter_code
_entity_poly.pdbx_strand_id
1 'polypeptide(L)'
;MGESVHGEIDWARRFDHMQQHSGEHIVSGMLCAAYNCDNTGFHLGEESVIIDYNADIPWEGVLDIEARANRYLWENHPFEALYPSAQELATLPYRSKKELTGQVRITRFPGADCCACCGTHVAYSGQVGLVKFIGWQKFRDGVRLELLCGSRALHYLALNWAQNTAVGRSLSVKPGKTAQAVERLQGELQTVKARCADLEESSFQRLGEDYRDAGNVLLVQPPMESDSVRRLCDAVSRSCGGRCAVFAGADGSYKYAVIHPGQDISPLIKALNAQLHGRGGGRDGFAQGSAACTEEEIRRFWA
;
A
#
# COMPACT_ATOMS: atom_id res chain seq x y z
N MET A 1 -15.86 -51.81 19.02
CA MET A 1 -14.91 -51.69 17.88
C MET A 1 -15.57 -52.32 16.68
N GLY A 2 -15.65 -51.60 15.54
CA GLY A 2 -16.01 -52.18 14.25
C GLY A 2 -17.20 -51.59 13.53
N GLU A 3 -17.51 -50.29 13.71
CA GLU A 3 -18.37 -49.61 12.72
C GLU A 3 -17.55 -49.24 11.49
N SER A 4 -18.03 -49.62 10.31
CA SER A 4 -17.49 -49.20 9.03
C SER A 4 -17.98 -47.79 8.75
N VAL A 5 -17.07 -46.85 8.53
CA VAL A 5 -17.38 -45.45 8.16
C VAL A 5 -16.96 -45.22 6.73
N HIS A 6 -17.77 -44.50 5.99
CA HIS A 6 -17.41 -43.98 4.67
C HIS A 6 -16.93 -42.53 4.82
N GLY A 7 -15.73 -42.23 4.29
CA GLY A 7 -15.16 -40.88 4.31
C GLY A 7 -14.95 -40.40 2.87
N GLU A 8 -15.43 -39.20 2.59
CA GLU A 8 -15.19 -38.53 1.30
C GLU A 8 -14.28 -37.34 1.51
N ILE A 9 -13.23 -37.23 0.70
CA ILE A 9 -12.27 -36.13 0.77
C ILE A 9 -12.71 -35.05 -0.22
N ASP A 10 -12.83 -33.79 0.24
CA ASP A 10 -12.84 -32.62 -0.64
C ASP A 10 -11.50 -32.56 -1.37
N TRP A 11 -11.49 -33.14 -2.58
CA TRP A 11 -10.27 -33.27 -3.37
C TRP A 11 -9.76 -31.92 -3.85
N ALA A 12 -10.64 -30.98 -4.19
CA ALA A 12 -10.23 -29.66 -4.65
C ALA A 12 -9.44 -28.92 -3.56
N ARG A 13 -9.96 -28.89 -2.34
CA ARG A 13 -9.28 -28.31 -1.16
C ARG A 13 -8.00 -29.08 -0.82
N ARG A 14 -8.02 -30.39 -0.85
CA ARG A 14 -6.86 -31.23 -0.57
C ARG A 14 -5.74 -30.96 -1.58
N PHE A 15 -6.05 -30.95 -2.86
CA PHE A 15 -5.07 -30.74 -3.93
C PHE A 15 -4.46 -29.32 -3.88
N ASP A 16 -5.29 -28.29 -3.64
CA ASP A 16 -4.82 -26.94 -3.42
C ASP A 16 -3.78 -26.89 -2.28
N HIS A 17 -4.09 -27.46 -1.11
CA HIS A 17 -3.13 -27.52 -0.01
C HIS A 17 -1.85 -28.29 -0.34
N MET A 18 -1.95 -29.36 -1.14
CA MET A 18 -0.78 -30.09 -1.62
C MET A 18 0.07 -29.24 -2.57
N GLN A 19 -0.55 -28.43 -3.43
CA GLN A 19 0.17 -27.50 -4.30
C GLN A 19 0.92 -26.44 -3.49
N GLN A 20 0.24 -25.80 -2.50
CA GLN A 20 0.87 -24.80 -1.63
C GLN A 20 2.06 -25.40 -0.87
N HIS A 21 1.87 -26.55 -0.23
CA HIS A 21 2.88 -27.19 0.60
C HIS A 21 4.08 -27.69 -0.22
N SER A 22 3.84 -28.28 -1.39
CA SER A 22 4.91 -28.77 -2.27
C SER A 22 5.71 -27.59 -2.88
N GLY A 23 5.02 -26.52 -3.26
CA GLY A 23 5.67 -25.29 -3.73
C GLY A 23 6.54 -24.66 -2.66
N GLU A 24 6.05 -24.62 -1.41
CA GLU A 24 6.85 -24.14 -0.27
C GLU A 24 8.13 -24.97 -0.11
N HIS A 25 8.06 -26.29 -0.11
CA HIS A 25 9.24 -27.13 -0.03
C HIS A 25 10.27 -26.81 -1.11
N ILE A 26 9.83 -26.72 -2.37
CA ILE A 26 10.72 -26.47 -3.51
C ILE A 26 11.42 -25.10 -3.34
N VAL A 27 10.67 -24.02 -3.03
CA VAL A 27 11.28 -22.70 -2.88
C VAL A 27 12.15 -22.61 -1.63
N SER A 28 11.72 -23.23 -0.51
CA SER A 28 12.50 -23.22 0.74
C SER A 28 13.81 -23.97 0.59
N GLY A 29 13.82 -25.12 -0.09
CA GLY A 29 15.06 -25.83 -0.35
C GLY A 29 16.03 -25.00 -1.19
N MET A 30 15.54 -24.34 -2.25
CA MET A 30 16.35 -23.48 -3.11
C MET A 30 16.85 -22.23 -2.39
N LEU A 31 16.02 -21.57 -1.57
CA LEU A 31 16.39 -20.40 -0.78
C LEU A 31 17.43 -20.75 0.29
N CYS A 32 17.19 -21.81 1.06
CA CYS A 32 18.12 -22.26 2.09
C CYS A 32 19.48 -22.62 1.51
N ALA A 33 19.52 -23.28 0.37
CA ALA A 33 20.76 -23.61 -0.32
C ALA A 33 21.49 -22.38 -0.89
N ALA A 34 20.75 -21.39 -1.42
CA ALA A 34 21.34 -20.20 -2.02
C ALA A 34 21.87 -19.19 -0.99
N TYR A 35 21.17 -19.06 0.15
CA TYR A 35 21.48 -18.05 1.16
C TYR A 35 22.05 -18.60 2.46
N ASN A 36 22.30 -19.93 2.50
CA ASN A 36 22.79 -20.63 3.71
C ASN A 36 21.94 -20.27 4.95
N CYS A 37 20.64 -20.39 4.83
CA CYS A 37 19.67 -19.98 5.85
C CYS A 37 18.68 -21.11 6.18
N ASP A 38 17.91 -20.88 7.23
CA ASP A 38 16.85 -21.77 7.67
C ASP A 38 15.47 -21.14 7.44
N ASN A 39 14.51 -21.98 7.10
CA ASN A 39 13.10 -21.67 7.20
C ASN A 39 12.69 -21.78 8.69
N THR A 40 12.49 -20.63 9.34
CA THR A 40 12.20 -20.53 10.78
C THR A 40 10.71 -20.45 11.08
N GLY A 41 9.88 -20.19 10.08
CA GLY A 41 8.41 -20.11 10.20
C GLY A 41 7.70 -20.52 8.92
N PHE A 42 6.59 -21.25 9.07
CA PHE A 42 5.72 -21.63 7.97
C PHE A 42 4.27 -21.60 8.42
N HIS A 43 3.45 -20.92 7.66
CA HIS A 43 2.01 -20.90 7.86
C HIS A 43 1.30 -21.04 6.52
N LEU A 44 0.50 -22.12 6.39
CA LEU A 44 -0.36 -22.36 5.24
C LEU A 44 -1.74 -21.80 5.56
N GLY A 45 -1.96 -20.55 5.16
CA GLY A 45 -3.22 -19.84 5.33
C GLY A 45 -4.24 -20.19 4.23
N GLU A 46 -5.46 -19.66 4.40
CA GLU A 46 -6.52 -19.81 3.39
C GLU A 46 -6.21 -18.97 2.14
N GLU A 47 -5.64 -17.77 2.31
CA GLU A 47 -5.36 -16.85 1.21
C GLU A 47 -3.96 -17.07 0.63
N SER A 48 -2.95 -17.19 1.48
CA SER A 48 -1.55 -17.33 1.05
C SER A 48 -0.73 -18.21 2.00
N VAL A 49 0.49 -18.49 1.57
CA VAL A 49 1.52 -19.18 2.38
C VAL A 49 2.52 -18.13 2.87
N ILE A 50 2.76 -18.10 4.16
CA ILE A 50 3.75 -17.23 4.80
C ILE A 50 4.96 -18.06 5.22
N ILE A 51 6.16 -17.58 4.86
CA ILE A 51 7.42 -18.26 5.15
C ILE A 51 8.41 -17.25 5.74
N ASP A 52 9.03 -17.61 6.88
CA ASP A 52 10.03 -16.79 7.54
C ASP A 52 11.43 -17.44 7.38
N TYR A 53 12.42 -16.64 7.03
CA TYR A 53 13.82 -17.03 6.92
C TYR A 53 14.70 -16.18 7.82
N ASN A 54 15.79 -16.78 8.35
CA ASN A 54 16.77 -16.11 9.23
C ASN A 54 17.95 -15.50 8.46
N ALA A 55 17.71 -15.03 7.25
CA ALA A 55 18.72 -14.35 6.43
C ALA A 55 18.15 -13.12 5.73
N ASP A 56 19.02 -12.17 5.41
CA ASP A 56 18.68 -10.99 4.60
C ASP A 56 18.68 -11.39 3.12
N ILE A 57 17.51 -11.67 2.59
CA ILE A 57 17.30 -12.09 1.20
C ILE A 57 16.71 -10.90 0.44
N PRO A 58 17.42 -10.30 -0.53
CA PRO A 58 16.89 -9.20 -1.32
C PRO A 58 15.76 -9.67 -2.24
N TRP A 59 14.85 -8.74 -2.57
CA TRP A 59 13.70 -9.06 -3.44
C TRP A 59 14.11 -9.64 -4.80
N GLU A 60 15.18 -9.14 -5.39
CA GLU A 60 15.74 -9.65 -6.66
C GLU A 60 16.17 -11.12 -6.54
N GLY A 61 16.72 -11.49 -5.39
CA GLY A 61 17.08 -12.87 -5.10
C GLY A 61 15.85 -13.77 -4.93
N VAL A 62 14.77 -13.25 -4.34
CA VAL A 62 13.49 -13.97 -4.26
C VAL A 62 12.92 -14.20 -5.67
N LEU A 63 12.99 -13.20 -6.56
CA LEU A 63 12.55 -13.33 -7.95
C LEU A 63 13.41 -14.32 -8.76
N ASP A 64 14.72 -14.40 -8.51
CA ASP A 64 15.56 -15.42 -9.13
C ASP A 64 15.13 -16.84 -8.70
N ILE A 65 14.90 -17.04 -7.41
CA ILE A 65 14.39 -18.31 -6.90
C ILE A 65 12.99 -18.63 -7.47
N GLU A 66 12.09 -17.66 -7.60
CA GLU A 66 10.78 -17.85 -8.26
C GLU A 66 10.97 -18.38 -9.68
N ALA A 67 11.85 -17.76 -10.46
CA ALA A 67 12.11 -18.18 -11.84
C ALA A 67 12.71 -19.59 -11.91
N ARG A 68 13.64 -19.93 -11.02
CA ARG A 68 14.25 -21.27 -10.92
C ARG A 68 13.26 -22.31 -10.47
N ALA A 69 12.42 -22.01 -9.47
CA ALA A 69 11.37 -22.90 -9.00
C ALA A 69 10.37 -23.20 -10.13
N ASN A 70 9.88 -22.19 -10.83
CA ASN A 70 8.97 -22.42 -11.96
C ASN A 70 9.60 -23.27 -13.08
N ARG A 71 10.88 -23.09 -13.39
CA ARG A 71 11.59 -23.95 -14.35
C ARG A 71 11.62 -25.39 -13.86
N TYR A 72 11.93 -25.62 -12.57
CA TYR A 72 11.93 -26.94 -11.95
C TYR A 72 10.54 -27.62 -12.03
N LEU A 73 9.46 -26.82 -11.85
CA LEU A 73 8.09 -27.33 -12.03
C LEU A 73 7.85 -27.84 -13.46
N TRP A 74 8.33 -27.12 -14.47
CA TRP A 74 8.16 -27.49 -15.88
C TRP A 74 8.95 -28.74 -16.26
N GLU A 75 10.05 -29.06 -15.55
CA GLU A 75 10.81 -30.28 -15.72
C GLU A 75 10.10 -31.51 -15.15
N ASN A 76 9.08 -31.31 -14.32
CA ASN A 76 8.15 -32.31 -13.80
C ASN A 76 8.84 -33.48 -13.05
N HIS A 77 9.69 -33.17 -12.09
CA HIS A 77 10.40 -34.11 -11.24
C HIS A 77 9.45 -34.90 -10.32
N PRO A 78 9.74 -36.20 -10.03
CA PRO A 78 8.93 -36.99 -9.11
C PRO A 78 9.11 -36.52 -7.66
N PHE A 79 8.05 -36.63 -6.88
CA PHE A 79 8.13 -36.52 -5.41
C PHE A 79 8.48 -37.89 -4.84
N GLU A 80 9.37 -37.90 -3.84
CA GLU A 80 9.79 -39.10 -3.14
C GLU A 80 9.50 -39.01 -1.65
N ALA A 81 8.92 -40.04 -1.06
CA ALA A 81 8.75 -40.23 0.37
C ALA A 81 9.66 -41.35 0.84
N LEU A 82 10.65 -41.07 1.66
CA LEU A 82 11.64 -42.01 2.14
C LEU A 82 11.42 -42.29 3.63
N TYR A 83 11.73 -43.50 4.06
CA TYR A 83 11.70 -43.91 5.46
C TYR A 83 13.05 -44.53 5.82
N PRO A 84 14.13 -43.72 5.91
CA PRO A 84 15.47 -44.21 6.14
C PRO A 84 15.61 -44.87 7.51
N SER A 85 16.49 -45.87 7.60
CA SER A 85 16.97 -46.39 8.87
C SER A 85 17.77 -45.35 9.65
N ALA A 86 17.99 -45.57 10.93
CA ALA A 86 18.79 -44.65 11.76
C ALA A 86 20.20 -44.41 11.20
N GLN A 87 20.79 -45.46 10.59
CA GLN A 87 22.14 -45.36 9.99
C GLN A 87 22.12 -44.51 8.71
N GLU A 88 21.14 -44.72 7.85
CA GLU A 88 20.95 -43.91 6.62
C GLU A 88 20.60 -42.46 6.95
N LEU A 89 19.73 -42.22 7.95
CA LEU A 89 19.34 -40.89 8.38
C LEU A 89 20.54 -40.09 8.89
N ALA A 90 21.48 -40.70 9.58
CA ALA A 90 22.68 -40.05 10.11
C ALA A 90 23.60 -39.50 9.01
N THR A 91 23.53 -40.03 7.80
CA THR A 91 24.36 -39.62 6.65
C THR A 91 23.60 -38.85 5.58
N LEU A 92 22.26 -38.83 5.66
CA LEU A 92 21.43 -38.13 4.69
C LEU A 92 21.42 -36.62 4.98
N PRO A 93 21.81 -35.77 4.03
CA PRO A 93 21.65 -34.32 4.19
C PRO A 93 20.16 -33.95 4.01
N TYR A 94 19.50 -33.56 5.09
CA TYR A 94 18.12 -33.09 5.04
C TYR A 94 17.90 -31.90 5.97
N ARG A 95 16.91 -31.07 5.65
CA ARG A 95 16.46 -29.99 6.50
C ARG A 95 15.47 -30.50 7.55
N SER A 96 15.55 -29.98 8.76
CA SER A 96 14.57 -30.24 9.82
C SER A 96 14.41 -29.02 10.70
N LYS A 97 13.16 -28.70 11.09
CA LYS A 97 12.84 -27.64 12.05
C LYS A 97 12.92 -28.08 13.52
N LYS A 98 13.06 -29.38 13.77
CA LYS A 98 13.05 -29.97 15.12
C LYS A 98 14.02 -31.13 15.18
N GLU A 99 14.51 -31.40 16.37
CA GLU A 99 15.11 -32.71 16.66
C GLU A 99 14.04 -33.79 16.58
N LEU A 100 14.34 -34.85 15.84
CA LEU A 100 13.40 -35.91 15.54
C LEU A 100 13.86 -37.21 16.20
N THR A 101 12.94 -37.92 16.83
CA THR A 101 13.16 -39.22 17.44
C THR A 101 12.24 -40.28 16.82
N GLY A 102 12.70 -41.50 16.70
CA GLY A 102 11.92 -42.62 16.11
C GLY A 102 12.01 -42.65 14.58
N GLN A 103 10.98 -43.18 13.94
CA GLN A 103 10.95 -43.32 12.49
C GLN A 103 10.66 -41.93 11.85
N VAL A 104 11.60 -41.42 11.05
CA VAL A 104 11.50 -40.14 10.37
C VAL A 104 11.08 -40.38 8.90
N ARG A 105 10.04 -39.64 8.49
CA ARG A 105 9.68 -39.54 7.08
C ARG A 105 10.40 -38.39 6.43
N ILE A 106 11.19 -38.67 5.41
CA ILE A 106 11.88 -37.68 4.58
C ILE A 106 11.10 -37.47 3.29
N THR A 107 10.83 -36.26 2.95
CA THR A 107 10.24 -35.85 1.67
C THR A 107 11.33 -35.26 0.79
N ARG A 108 11.40 -35.66 -0.46
CA ARG A 108 12.42 -35.22 -1.40
C ARG A 108 11.82 -34.80 -2.73
N PHE A 109 12.16 -33.59 -3.15
CA PHE A 109 12.08 -33.15 -4.53
C PHE A 109 13.52 -33.12 -5.08
N PRO A 110 13.92 -34.11 -5.88
CA PRO A 110 15.33 -34.30 -6.29
C PRO A 110 15.94 -33.02 -6.88
N GLY A 111 17.06 -32.56 -6.34
CA GLY A 111 17.72 -31.32 -6.77
C GLY A 111 17.14 -30.01 -6.26
N ALA A 112 15.95 -30.03 -5.62
CA ALA A 112 15.32 -28.83 -5.05
C ALA A 112 15.27 -28.85 -3.52
N ASP A 113 14.77 -29.92 -2.91
CA ASP A 113 14.62 -30.02 -1.46
C ASP A 113 14.72 -31.46 -0.95
N CYS A 114 15.25 -31.59 0.27
CA CYS A 114 15.22 -32.81 1.08
C CYS A 114 14.93 -32.43 2.53
N CYS A 115 13.74 -32.77 3.05
CA CYS A 115 13.27 -32.24 4.32
C CYS A 115 12.48 -33.31 5.11
N ALA A 116 12.60 -33.30 6.42
CA ALA A 116 11.72 -34.09 7.28
C ALA A 116 10.33 -33.49 7.33
N CYS A 117 9.33 -34.20 6.77
CA CYS A 117 7.96 -33.73 6.70
C CYS A 117 6.95 -34.87 6.69
N CYS A 118 5.85 -34.70 7.44
CA CYS A 118 4.73 -35.66 7.50
C CYS A 118 3.52 -35.25 6.68
N GLY A 119 3.54 -34.08 6.03
CA GLY A 119 2.41 -33.54 5.26
C GLY A 119 2.18 -34.25 3.93
N THR A 120 1.09 -33.88 3.27
CA THR A 120 0.74 -34.41 1.94
C THR A 120 1.33 -33.51 0.85
N HIS A 121 1.80 -34.14 -0.22
CA HIS A 121 2.44 -33.50 -1.36
C HIS A 121 1.84 -34.01 -2.68
N VAL A 122 2.11 -33.28 -3.76
CA VAL A 122 1.81 -33.68 -5.11
C VAL A 122 2.75 -34.83 -5.53
N ALA A 123 2.35 -35.67 -6.52
CA ALA A 123 3.18 -36.78 -6.98
C ALA A 123 4.34 -36.31 -7.88
N TYR A 124 4.19 -35.19 -8.56
CA TYR A 124 5.19 -34.62 -9.45
C TYR A 124 5.25 -33.11 -9.28
N SER A 125 6.43 -32.50 -9.41
CA SER A 125 6.62 -31.08 -9.26
C SER A 125 5.73 -30.24 -10.19
N GLY A 126 5.48 -30.72 -11.40
CA GLY A 126 4.60 -30.06 -12.37
C GLY A 126 3.15 -29.90 -11.91
N GLN A 127 2.68 -30.75 -10.98
CA GLN A 127 1.33 -30.63 -10.40
C GLN A 127 1.20 -29.44 -9.42
N VAL A 128 2.31 -28.82 -8.97
CA VAL A 128 2.29 -27.55 -8.27
C VAL A 128 1.75 -26.44 -9.19
N GLY A 129 2.04 -26.55 -10.48
CA GLY A 129 1.53 -25.67 -11.53
C GLY A 129 2.32 -24.38 -11.68
N LEU A 130 2.27 -23.50 -10.68
CA LEU A 130 2.92 -22.20 -10.69
C LEU A 130 3.30 -21.80 -9.27
N VAL A 131 4.45 -21.15 -9.13
CA VAL A 131 4.90 -20.49 -7.91
C VAL A 131 4.94 -18.99 -8.16
N LYS A 132 4.35 -18.19 -7.26
CA LYS A 132 4.39 -16.74 -7.32
C LYS A 132 4.61 -16.13 -5.94
N PHE A 133 5.70 -15.40 -5.74
CA PHE A 133 5.86 -14.54 -4.57
C PHE A 133 5.05 -13.26 -4.76
N ILE A 134 4.27 -12.90 -3.75
CA ILE A 134 3.38 -11.73 -3.76
C ILE A 134 3.71 -10.72 -2.66
N GLY A 135 4.55 -11.11 -1.69
CA GLY A 135 4.97 -10.25 -0.58
C GLY A 135 6.39 -10.53 -0.12
N TRP A 136 7.07 -9.46 0.31
CA TRP A 136 8.37 -9.46 0.95
C TRP A 136 8.41 -8.37 2.01
N GLN A 137 8.88 -8.70 3.19
CA GLN A 137 9.13 -7.71 4.23
C GLN A 137 10.27 -8.16 5.15
N LYS A 138 10.98 -7.18 5.70
CA LYS A 138 11.96 -7.45 6.76
C LYS A 138 11.22 -7.98 7.99
N PHE A 139 11.69 -9.08 8.56
CA PHE A 139 11.06 -9.70 9.72
C PHE A 139 12.11 -10.30 10.66
N ARG A 140 12.18 -9.79 11.89
CA ARG A 140 13.23 -10.15 12.87
C ARG A 140 14.61 -9.96 12.26
N ASP A 141 15.46 -10.99 12.34
CA ASP A 141 16.83 -11.00 11.82
C ASP A 141 16.92 -11.43 10.34
N GLY A 142 15.79 -11.53 9.66
CA GLY A 142 15.71 -11.98 8.27
C GLY A 142 14.53 -11.40 7.51
N VAL A 143 13.86 -12.26 6.73
CA VAL A 143 12.74 -11.85 5.86
C VAL A 143 11.53 -12.74 6.03
N ARG A 144 10.35 -12.16 5.85
CA ARG A 144 9.08 -12.85 5.65
C ARG A 144 8.65 -12.74 4.21
N LEU A 145 8.35 -13.87 3.61
CA LEU A 145 7.87 -13.98 2.24
C LEU A 145 6.43 -14.45 2.23
N GLU A 146 5.68 -13.96 1.26
CA GLU A 146 4.32 -14.41 0.99
C GLU A 146 4.27 -15.06 -0.39
N LEU A 147 3.69 -16.26 -0.46
CA LEU A 147 3.75 -17.15 -1.60
C LEU A 147 2.35 -17.64 -1.97
N LEU A 148 2.13 -17.80 -3.25
CA LEU A 148 0.99 -18.52 -3.82
C LEU A 148 1.50 -19.60 -4.78
N CYS A 149 0.81 -20.75 -4.79
CA CYS A 149 1.09 -21.82 -5.73
C CYS A 149 -0.19 -22.24 -6.49
N GLY A 150 -0.02 -22.86 -7.62
CA GLY A 150 -1.09 -23.50 -8.38
C GLY A 150 -2.26 -22.58 -8.73
N SER A 151 -3.46 -23.06 -8.43
CA SER A 151 -4.70 -22.34 -8.74
C SER A 151 -4.78 -20.97 -8.08
N ARG A 152 -4.27 -20.82 -6.84
CA ARG A 152 -4.25 -19.51 -6.13
C ARG A 152 -3.37 -18.51 -6.87
N ALA A 153 -2.18 -18.92 -7.30
CA ALA A 153 -1.26 -18.07 -8.06
C ALA A 153 -1.87 -17.65 -9.41
N LEU A 154 -2.49 -18.59 -10.12
CA LEU A 154 -3.17 -18.30 -11.39
C LEU A 154 -4.33 -17.33 -11.20
N HIS A 155 -5.17 -17.54 -10.18
CA HIS A 155 -6.27 -16.63 -9.86
C HIS A 155 -5.78 -15.21 -9.53
N TYR A 156 -4.74 -15.10 -8.71
CA TYR A 156 -4.11 -13.83 -8.37
C TYR A 156 -3.62 -13.07 -9.61
N LEU A 157 -2.93 -13.77 -10.52
CA LEU A 157 -2.46 -13.19 -11.78
C LEU A 157 -3.62 -12.77 -12.69
N ALA A 158 -4.68 -13.56 -12.77
CA ALA A 158 -5.87 -13.24 -13.55
C ALA A 158 -6.58 -11.99 -13.04
N LEU A 159 -6.74 -11.84 -11.72
CA LEU A 159 -7.30 -10.63 -11.11
C LEU A 159 -6.45 -9.40 -11.39
N ASN A 160 -5.12 -9.48 -11.19
CA ASN A 160 -4.22 -8.37 -11.48
C ASN A 160 -4.24 -7.97 -12.96
N TRP A 161 -4.31 -8.96 -13.86
CA TRP A 161 -4.47 -8.70 -15.29
C TRP A 161 -5.78 -7.99 -15.62
N ALA A 162 -6.88 -8.43 -15.01
CA ALA A 162 -8.19 -7.79 -15.21
C ALA A 162 -8.20 -6.34 -14.72
N GLN A 163 -7.64 -6.07 -13.51
CA GLN A 163 -7.51 -4.72 -12.96
C GLN A 163 -6.64 -3.84 -13.86
N ASN A 164 -5.47 -4.32 -14.26
CA ASN A 164 -4.57 -3.58 -15.14
C ASN A 164 -5.21 -3.29 -16.52
N THR A 165 -6.00 -4.23 -17.03
CA THR A 165 -6.77 -4.03 -18.28
C THR A 165 -7.84 -2.95 -18.10
N ALA A 166 -8.54 -2.92 -16.96
CA ALA A 166 -9.54 -1.88 -16.66
C ALA A 166 -8.89 -0.50 -16.57
N VAL A 167 -7.75 -0.38 -15.88
CA VAL A 167 -6.96 0.86 -15.82
C VAL A 167 -6.50 1.29 -17.23
N GLY A 168 -6.00 0.34 -18.03
CA GLY A 168 -5.61 0.60 -19.42
C GLY A 168 -6.75 1.14 -20.28
N ARG A 169 -7.96 0.59 -20.13
CA ARG A 169 -9.16 1.11 -20.82
C ARG A 169 -9.50 2.54 -20.38
N SER A 170 -9.49 2.82 -19.07
CA SER A 170 -9.76 4.18 -18.54
C SER A 170 -8.78 5.21 -19.06
N LEU A 171 -7.51 4.83 -19.26
CA LEU A 171 -6.44 5.71 -19.75
C LEU A 171 -6.24 5.63 -21.28
N SER A 172 -7.07 4.85 -21.99
CA SER A 172 -6.97 4.63 -23.44
C SER A 172 -5.60 4.11 -23.90
N VAL A 173 -5.00 3.20 -23.11
CA VAL A 173 -3.71 2.57 -23.39
C VAL A 173 -3.78 1.04 -23.27
N LYS A 174 -2.80 0.35 -23.87
CA LYS A 174 -2.64 -1.10 -23.68
C LYS A 174 -2.19 -1.41 -22.24
N PRO A 175 -2.54 -2.59 -21.68
CA PRO A 175 -2.18 -2.96 -20.31
C PRO A 175 -0.68 -2.82 -19.96
N GLY A 176 0.23 -3.11 -20.89
CA GLY A 176 1.68 -2.92 -20.68
C GLY A 176 2.16 -1.46 -20.69
N LYS A 177 1.27 -0.47 -20.85
CA LYS A 177 1.57 0.97 -20.87
C LYS A 177 0.87 1.75 -19.76
N THR A 178 0.20 1.09 -18.84
CA THR A 178 -0.58 1.72 -17.78
C THR A 178 0.30 2.55 -16.84
N ALA A 179 1.47 2.04 -16.42
CA ALA A 179 2.39 2.78 -15.56
C ALA A 179 2.82 4.11 -16.19
N GLN A 180 3.27 4.08 -17.45
CA GLN A 180 3.66 5.30 -18.19
C GLN A 180 2.49 6.29 -18.36
N ALA A 181 1.26 5.78 -18.55
CA ALA A 181 0.08 6.63 -18.67
C ALA A 181 -0.29 7.30 -17.34
N VAL A 182 -0.11 6.61 -16.20
CA VAL A 182 -0.30 7.19 -14.86
C VAL A 182 0.75 8.27 -14.59
N GLU A 183 2.02 8.04 -14.88
CA GLU A 183 3.08 9.04 -14.74
C GLU A 183 2.79 10.31 -15.56
N ARG A 184 2.37 10.13 -16.84
CA ARG A 184 1.95 11.24 -17.69
C ARG A 184 0.78 12.02 -17.07
N LEU A 185 -0.27 11.33 -16.63
CA LEU A 185 -1.44 11.96 -16.01
C LEU A 185 -1.08 12.74 -14.75
N GLN A 186 -0.18 12.21 -13.93
CA GLN A 186 0.33 12.92 -12.75
C GLN A 186 1.08 14.20 -13.13
N GLY A 187 1.92 14.14 -14.18
CA GLY A 187 2.62 15.32 -14.71
C GLY A 187 1.67 16.38 -15.28
N GLU A 188 0.68 15.95 -16.07
CA GLU A 188 -0.38 16.85 -16.60
C GLU A 188 -1.17 17.51 -15.45
N LEU A 189 -1.56 16.75 -14.44
CA LEU A 189 -2.25 17.27 -13.25
C LEU A 189 -1.41 18.32 -12.51
N GLN A 190 -0.12 18.08 -12.31
CA GLN A 190 0.78 19.05 -11.68
C GLN A 190 0.90 20.32 -12.51
N THR A 191 1.01 20.21 -13.84
CA THR A 191 1.07 21.35 -14.76
C THR A 191 -0.20 22.19 -14.70
N VAL A 192 -1.37 21.53 -14.69
CA VAL A 192 -2.67 22.23 -14.57
C VAL A 192 -2.80 22.92 -13.23
N LYS A 193 -2.40 22.28 -12.12
CA LYS A 193 -2.42 22.88 -10.78
C LYS A 193 -1.51 24.11 -10.71
N ALA A 194 -0.30 24.04 -11.26
CA ALA A 194 0.61 25.18 -11.30
C ALA A 194 -0.01 26.34 -12.09
N ARG A 195 -0.55 26.06 -13.28
CA ARG A 195 -1.22 27.09 -14.08
C ARG A 195 -2.42 27.72 -13.38
N CYS A 196 -3.22 26.94 -12.68
CA CYS A 196 -4.32 27.48 -11.87
C CYS A 196 -3.78 28.41 -10.77
N ALA A 197 -2.71 28.02 -10.07
CA ALA A 197 -2.08 28.84 -9.06
C ALA A 197 -1.54 30.17 -9.61
N ASP A 198 -0.92 30.16 -10.80
CA ASP A 198 -0.42 31.37 -11.47
C ASP A 198 -1.56 32.30 -11.90
N LEU A 199 -2.67 31.76 -12.39
CA LEU A 199 -3.86 32.55 -12.75
C LEU A 199 -4.53 33.16 -11.51
N GLU A 200 -4.64 32.40 -10.43
CA GLU A 200 -5.12 32.90 -9.14
C GLU A 200 -4.23 34.04 -8.65
N GLU A 201 -2.90 33.85 -8.64
CA GLU A 201 -1.96 34.87 -8.20
C GLU A 201 -2.11 36.17 -8.97
N SER A 202 -2.18 36.07 -10.31
CA SER A 202 -2.41 37.24 -11.18
C SER A 202 -3.74 37.95 -10.89
N SER A 203 -4.78 37.17 -10.59
CA SER A 203 -6.10 37.71 -10.22
C SER A 203 -6.07 38.36 -8.85
N PHE A 204 -5.40 37.75 -7.88
CA PHE A 204 -5.27 38.26 -6.51
C PHE A 204 -4.48 39.57 -6.45
N GLN A 205 -3.40 39.68 -7.23
CA GLN A 205 -2.63 40.88 -7.34
C GLN A 205 -3.45 42.08 -7.88
N ARG A 206 -4.25 41.83 -8.95
CA ARG A 206 -5.17 42.85 -9.48
C ARG A 206 -6.18 43.28 -8.43
N LEU A 207 -6.79 42.29 -7.76
CA LEU A 207 -7.76 42.61 -6.70
C LEU A 207 -7.11 43.36 -5.55
N GLY A 208 -5.87 43.04 -5.20
CA GLY A 208 -5.08 43.83 -4.22
C GLY A 208 -4.87 45.29 -4.64
N GLU A 209 -4.67 45.56 -5.94
CA GLU A 209 -4.57 46.92 -6.47
C GLU A 209 -5.90 47.70 -6.40
N ASP A 210 -7.03 47.00 -6.66
CA ASP A 210 -8.39 47.61 -6.57
C ASP A 210 -8.73 48.06 -5.14
N TYR A 211 -8.15 47.40 -4.12
CA TYR A 211 -8.31 47.72 -2.71
C TYR A 211 -7.15 48.55 -2.13
N ARG A 212 -6.33 49.18 -2.97
CA ARG A 212 -5.22 50.05 -2.50
C ARG A 212 -5.73 51.15 -1.62
N ASP A 213 -5.12 51.31 -0.44
CA ASP A 213 -5.42 52.33 0.57
C ASP A 213 -6.89 52.33 1.07
N ALA A 214 -7.61 51.22 0.86
CA ALA A 214 -9.02 51.07 1.26
C ALA A 214 -9.21 50.93 2.78
N GLY A 215 -8.15 50.77 3.55
CA GLY A 215 -8.20 50.53 4.99
C GLY A 215 -8.61 49.10 5.32
N ASN A 216 -9.62 48.93 6.14
CA ASN A 216 -10.11 47.61 6.51
C ASN A 216 -10.94 46.99 5.38
N VAL A 217 -10.59 45.78 4.93
CA VAL A 217 -11.24 45.08 3.81
C VAL A 217 -11.81 43.78 4.29
N LEU A 218 -13.06 43.51 3.89
CA LEU A 218 -13.73 42.19 3.98
C LEU A 218 -14.08 41.71 2.58
N LEU A 219 -13.59 40.51 2.24
CA LEU A 219 -13.99 39.81 1.01
C LEU A 219 -14.73 38.52 1.37
N VAL A 220 -15.90 38.35 0.74
CA VAL A 220 -16.61 37.06 0.75
C VAL A 220 -16.56 36.51 -0.67
N GLN A 221 -16.03 35.33 -0.83
CA GLN A 221 -15.72 34.71 -2.10
C GLN A 221 -16.39 33.33 -2.23
N PRO A 222 -16.65 32.85 -3.45
CA PRO A 222 -17.02 31.46 -3.68
C PRO A 222 -16.04 30.47 -3.04
N PRO A 223 -16.39 29.16 -2.92
CA PRO A 223 -15.52 28.15 -2.33
C PRO A 223 -14.13 28.12 -2.98
N MET A 224 -13.08 28.20 -2.17
CA MET A 224 -11.68 28.17 -2.56
C MET A 224 -10.88 27.20 -1.67
N GLU A 225 -9.73 26.76 -2.15
CA GLU A 225 -8.79 26.03 -1.30
C GLU A 225 -8.20 26.93 -0.20
N SER A 226 -7.87 26.33 0.95
CA SER A 226 -7.37 27.10 2.09
C SER A 226 -6.11 27.93 1.78
N ASP A 227 -5.24 27.40 0.92
CA ASP A 227 -4.05 28.12 0.47
C ASP A 227 -4.41 29.31 -0.44
N SER A 228 -5.39 29.16 -1.33
CA SER A 228 -5.88 30.25 -2.17
C SER A 228 -6.53 31.36 -1.33
N VAL A 229 -7.30 31.01 -0.27
CA VAL A 229 -7.85 32.01 0.68
C VAL A 229 -6.75 32.78 1.36
N ARG A 230 -5.70 32.12 1.82
CA ARG A 230 -4.53 32.73 2.44
C ARG A 230 -3.79 33.66 1.47
N ARG A 231 -3.51 33.22 0.25
CA ARG A 231 -2.81 33.99 -0.79
C ARG A 231 -3.60 35.25 -1.20
N LEU A 232 -4.92 35.11 -1.36
CA LEU A 232 -5.79 36.25 -1.65
C LEU A 232 -5.76 37.27 -0.51
N CYS A 233 -5.88 36.80 0.74
CA CYS A 233 -5.82 37.68 1.91
C CYS A 233 -4.45 38.39 2.01
N ASP A 234 -3.35 37.72 1.74
CA ASP A 234 -2.01 38.26 1.71
C ASP A 234 -1.86 39.33 0.60
N ALA A 235 -2.32 39.05 -0.61
CA ALA A 235 -2.26 39.97 -1.73
C ALA A 235 -2.99 41.29 -1.46
N VAL A 236 -4.20 41.21 -0.91
CA VAL A 236 -4.99 42.42 -0.55
C VAL A 236 -4.41 43.14 0.65
N SER A 237 -3.93 42.41 1.66
CA SER A 237 -3.39 43.00 2.89
C SER A 237 -2.12 43.83 2.66
N ARG A 238 -1.35 43.52 1.60
CA ARG A 238 -0.13 44.28 1.24
C ARG A 238 -0.41 45.70 0.74
N SER A 239 -1.61 45.97 0.24
CA SER A 239 -1.95 47.26 -0.39
C SER A 239 -3.09 47.99 0.30
N CYS A 240 -3.96 47.35 1.05
CA CYS A 240 -5.16 47.94 1.61
C CYS A 240 -4.89 48.95 2.75
N GLY A 241 -3.73 48.89 3.41
CA GLY A 241 -3.36 49.80 4.49
C GLY A 241 -4.05 49.53 5.83
N GLY A 242 -4.80 48.44 5.97
CA GLY A 242 -5.53 48.09 7.18
C GLY A 242 -5.64 46.56 7.38
N ARG A 243 -6.68 46.17 8.08
CA ARG A 243 -7.00 44.75 8.31
C ARG A 243 -7.70 44.16 7.11
N CYS A 244 -7.22 43.01 6.59
CA CYS A 244 -7.87 42.25 5.54
C CYS A 244 -8.44 40.95 6.10
N ALA A 245 -9.67 40.65 5.74
CA ALA A 245 -10.29 39.37 5.98
C ALA A 245 -10.91 38.82 4.68
N VAL A 246 -10.62 37.56 4.41
CA VAL A 246 -11.19 36.80 3.30
C VAL A 246 -11.93 35.60 3.84
N PHE A 247 -13.20 35.46 3.49
CA PHE A 247 -14.02 34.30 3.73
C PHE A 247 -14.36 33.66 2.38
N ALA A 248 -14.12 32.39 2.21
CA ALA A 248 -14.45 31.67 0.98
C ALA A 248 -15.25 30.42 1.27
N GLY A 249 -16.42 30.29 0.65
CA GLY A 249 -17.32 29.18 0.93
C GLY A 249 -18.75 29.46 0.52
N ALA A 250 -19.65 28.88 1.25
CA ALA A 250 -21.09 29.10 1.20
C ALA A 250 -21.66 29.01 2.61
N ASP A 251 -22.89 29.48 2.79
CA ASP A 251 -23.57 29.48 4.09
C ASP A 251 -23.48 28.13 4.81
N GLY A 252 -23.05 28.17 6.05
CA GLY A 252 -22.78 27.02 6.89
C GLY A 252 -21.35 26.45 6.78
N SER A 253 -20.53 26.87 5.79
CA SER A 253 -19.18 26.35 5.59
C SER A 253 -18.26 27.32 4.87
N TYR A 254 -17.58 28.15 5.63
CA TYR A 254 -16.54 29.07 5.15
C TYR A 254 -15.16 28.67 5.63
N LYS A 255 -14.16 28.79 4.75
CA LYS A 255 -12.75 28.90 5.12
C LYS A 255 -12.42 30.38 5.25
N TYR A 256 -11.59 30.78 6.22
CA TYR A 256 -11.20 32.17 6.36
C TYR A 256 -9.70 32.36 6.52
N ALA A 257 -9.22 33.53 6.12
CA ALA A 257 -7.92 34.07 6.48
C ALA A 257 -8.10 35.56 6.90
N VAL A 258 -7.38 35.94 7.93
CA VAL A 258 -7.36 37.35 8.44
C VAL A 258 -5.93 37.78 8.61
N ILE A 259 -5.59 38.94 8.08
CA ILE A 259 -4.28 39.54 8.21
C ILE A 259 -4.44 41.00 8.71
N HIS A 260 -3.65 41.36 9.72
CA HIS A 260 -3.48 42.75 10.19
C HIS A 260 -2.02 42.96 10.50
N PRO A 261 -1.24 43.52 9.57
CA PRO A 261 0.19 43.65 9.74
C PRO A 261 0.55 44.51 11.01
N GLY A 262 1.48 43.97 11.81
CA GLY A 262 1.98 44.65 13.00
C GLY A 262 1.03 44.71 14.20
N GLN A 263 -0.11 44.04 14.17
CA GLN A 263 -1.08 44.01 15.26
C GLN A 263 -1.33 42.57 15.75
N ASP A 264 -1.55 42.43 17.05
CA ASP A 264 -2.05 41.16 17.59
C ASP A 264 -3.53 40.96 17.26
N ILE A 265 -3.86 39.98 16.47
CA ILE A 265 -5.23 39.65 16.06
C ILE A 265 -5.86 38.53 16.92
N SER A 266 -5.15 38.02 17.92
CA SER A 266 -5.65 36.96 18.78
C SER A 266 -7.00 37.25 19.44
N PRO A 267 -7.26 38.48 19.97
CA PRO A 267 -8.56 38.83 20.54
C PRO A 267 -9.68 38.81 19.48
N LEU A 268 -9.40 39.33 18.29
CA LEU A 268 -10.33 39.33 17.16
C LEU A 268 -10.71 37.92 16.73
N ILE A 269 -9.72 37.03 16.58
CA ILE A 269 -9.97 35.64 16.16
C ILE A 269 -10.74 34.87 17.22
N LYS A 270 -10.48 35.17 18.51
CA LYS A 270 -11.25 34.56 19.60
C LYS A 270 -12.73 34.98 19.55
N ALA A 271 -13.00 36.26 19.29
CA ALA A 271 -14.36 36.80 19.11
C ALA A 271 -15.01 36.20 17.85
N LEU A 272 -14.30 36.14 16.72
CA LEU A 272 -14.75 35.53 15.47
C LEU A 272 -15.16 34.08 15.70
N ASN A 273 -14.30 33.28 16.30
CA ASN A 273 -14.59 31.87 16.57
C ASN A 273 -15.82 31.69 17.48
N ALA A 274 -16.02 32.58 18.44
CA ALA A 274 -17.17 32.53 19.36
C ALA A 274 -18.47 32.92 18.64
N GLN A 275 -18.48 33.95 17.79
CA GLN A 275 -19.69 34.49 17.16
C GLN A 275 -20.07 33.81 15.84
N LEU A 276 -19.06 33.37 15.08
CA LEU A 276 -19.26 32.73 13.77
C LEU A 276 -19.08 31.20 13.81
N HIS A 277 -19.16 30.62 15.01
CA HIS A 277 -18.94 29.18 15.21
C HIS A 277 -17.65 28.66 14.55
N GLY A 278 -16.60 29.50 14.65
CA GLY A 278 -15.35 29.26 13.95
C GLY A 278 -14.41 28.33 14.69
N ARG A 279 -13.50 27.73 13.92
CA ARG A 279 -12.37 26.94 14.42
C ARG A 279 -11.13 27.39 13.66
N GLY A 280 -10.25 28.09 14.33
CA GLY A 280 -9.02 28.57 13.74
C GLY A 280 -8.16 29.29 14.75
N GLY A 281 -7.00 29.74 14.31
CA GLY A 281 -6.03 30.45 15.13
C GLY A 281 -4.89 30.96 14.28
N GLY A 282 -4.02 31.71 14.94
CA GLY A 282 -2.84 32.32 14.32
C GLY A 282 -2.07 33.13 15.33
N ARG A 283 -1.03 33.78 14.88
CA ARG A 283 -0.14 34.67 15.65
C ARG A 283 0.48 35.71 14.71
N ASP A 284 1.12 36.69 15.29
CA ASP A 284 1.91 37.69 14.54
C ASP A 284 1.14 38.37 13.39
N GLY A 285 -0.12 38.73 13.66
CA GLY A 285 -0.95 39.46 12.70
C GLY A 285 -1.58 38.62 11.60
N PHE A 286 -1.43 37.30 11.63
CA PHE A 286 -2.07 36.34 10.69
C PHE A 286 -2.86 35.27 11.42
N ALA A 287 -4.06 34.97 10.93
CA ALA A 287 -4.84 33.82 11.35
C ALA A 287 -5.64 33.20 10.20
N GLN A 288 -5.91 31.90 10.31
CA GLN A 288 -6.75 31.16 9.37
C GLN A 288 -7.59 30.12 10.09
N GLY A 289 -8.67 29.71 9.45
CA GLY A 289 -9.57 28.72 10.02
C GLY A 289 -10.79 28.44 9.14
N SER A 290 -11.82 27.89 9.79
CA SER A 290 -13.16 27.67 9.21
C SER A 290 -14.22 28.30 10.10
N ALA A 291 -15.40 28.64 9.52
CA ALA A 291 -16.55 29.16 10.24
C ALA A 291 -17.83 28.53 9.69
N ALA A 292 -18.74 28.20 10.60
CA ALA A 292 -20.05 27.61 10.26
C ALA A 292 -21.15 28.67 10.46
N CYS A 293 -21.18 29.64 9.59
CA CYS A 293 -22.04 30.82 9.66
C CYS A 293 -22.63 31.17 8.28
N THR A 294 -23.47 32.19 8.23
CA THR A 294 -23.98 32.79 6.99
C THR A 294 -23.14 33.99 6.55
N GLU A 295 -23.23 34.37 5.28
CA GLU A 295 -22.60 35.60 4.79
C GLU A 295 -23.08 36.84 5.54
N GLU A 296 -24.36 36.92 5.90
CA GLU A 296 -24.94 38.03 6.66
C GLU A 296 -24.30 38.16 8.05
N GLU A 297 -24.06 37.02 8.73
CA GLU A 297 -23.36 37.01 10.03
C GLU A 297 -21.91 37.46 9.90
N ILE A 298 -21.20 37.07 8.84
CA ILE A 298 -19.84 37.53 8.55
C ILE A 298 -19.83 39.06 8.38
N ARG A 299 -20.72 39.60 7.55
CA ARG A 299 -20.80 41.04 7.28
C ARG A 299 -21.16 41.86 8.55
N ARG A 300 -22.07 41.32 9.37
CA ARG A 300 -22.47 41.95 10.65
C ARG A 300 -21.31 41.93 11.67
N PHE A 301 -20.55 40.87 11.73
CA PHE A 301 -19.38 40.78 12.62
C PHE A 301 -18.27 41.76 12.23
N TRP A 302 -18.15 42.03 10.93
CA TRP A 302 -17.07 42.86 10.39
C TRP A 302 -17.41 44.34 10.30
N ALA A 303 -18.68 44.72 10.32
CA ALA A 303 -19.15 46.10 10.34
C ALA A 303 -18.82 46.80 11.67
#